data_69f2e29e795d8139c8b509cc55ffe5f5
#
_entry.id   69f2e29e795d8139c8b509cc55ffe5f5
#
_cell.length_a   1.000
_cell.length_b   1.000
_cell.length_c   1.000
_cell.angle_alpha   90.00
_cell.angle_beta   90.00
_cell.angle_gamma   90.00
#
_symmetry.space_group_name_H-M   'P 1'
#
loop_
_entity.id
_entity.type
_entity.pdbx_description
1 polymer ?
#
loop_
_entity_poly.entity_id
_entity_poly.type
_entity_poly.pdbx_seq_one_letter_code
_entity_poly.pdbx_strand_id
1 'polypeptide(L)'
;IGEQDWQSMLSAAVKATRRTYPGTGKAVLLGDLELMLRSIVAIARGQEPPAEVGALSLGEYAGRMSAPHRMDLMISAMTREGRWHCNQKCLHCYAAGQTLGETPELTTDQWRELLEKLRRANIPQVTFTGGEPTLRPDLPELVEAAQWFVTRLNTNGRLLTPELCRRLF
;
A
#
# COMPACT_ATOMS: atom_id res chain seq x y z
N ILE A 1 16.35 -6.95 -28.57
CA ILE A 1 15.13 -6.09 -28.53
C ILE A 1 15.52 -4.85 -29.30
N GLY A 2 14.80 -4.58 -30.41
CA GLY A 2 15.02 -3.37 -31.23
C GLY A 2 14.49 -2.12 -30.58
N GLU A 3 14.92 -0.95 -31.06
CA GLU A 3 14.49 0.35 -30.54
C GLU A 3 12.95 0.52 -30.58
N GLN A 4 12.32 0.05 -31.65
CA GLN A 4 10.85 0.08 -31.79
C GLN A 4 10.14 -0.81 -30.77
N ASP A 5 10.69 -2.00 -30.46
CA ASP A 5 10.13 -2.89 -29.46
C ASP A 5 10.21 -2.26 -28.06
N TRP A 6 11.34 -1.58 -27.79
CA TRP A 6 11.57 -0.87 -26.55
C TRP A 6 10.56 0.27 -26.35
N GLN A 7 10.37 1.11 -27.36
CA GLN A 7 9.40 2.21 -27.34
C GLN A 7 7.96 1.72 -27.17
N SER A 8 7.61 0.64 -27.85
CA SER A 8 6.29 0.00 -27.72
C SER A 8 6.04 -0.53 -26.31
N MET A 9 7.05 -1.18 -25.71
CA MET A 9 6.97 -1.73 -24.36
C MET A 9 6.84 -0.62 -23.31
N LEU A 10 7.63 0.46 -23.41
CA LEU A 10 7.52 1.63 -22.53
C LEU A 10 6.14 2.29 -22.64
N SER A 11 5.66 2.48 -23.87
CA SER A 11 4.34 3.06 -24.12
C SER A 11 3.22 2.21 -23.51
N ALA A 12 3.28 0.90 -23.67
CA ALA A 12 2.31 -0.02 -23.08
C ALA A 12 2.35 0.00 -21.56
N ALA A 13 3.56 0.02 -20.96
CA ALA A 13 3.73 0.08 -19.51
C ALA A 13 3.18 1.40 -18.93
N VAL A 14 3.49 2.54 -19.56
CA VAL A 14 2.93 3.86 -19.15
C VAL A 14 1.40 3.84 -19.24
N LYS A 15 0.84 3.29 -20.33
CA LYS A 15 -0.61 3.21 -20.49
C LYS A 15 -1.26 2.33 -19.42
N ALA A 16 -0.67 1.20 -19.09
CA ALA A 16 -1.13 0.30 -18.04
C ALA A 16 -1.07 0.98 -16.67
N THR A 17 0.06 1.58 -16.32
CA THR A 17 0.25 2.27 -15.02
C THR A 17 -0.73 3.43 -14.86
N ARG A 18 -0.95 4.23 -15.91
CA ARG A 18 -1.91 5.36 -15.85
C ARG A 18 -3.37 4.94 -15.77
N ARG A 19 -3.71 3.71 -16.16
CA ARG A 19 -5.05 3.15 -15.90
C ARG A 19 -5.26 2.90 -14.42
N THR A 20 -4.23 2.47 -13.72
CA THR A 20 -4.28 2.17 -12.28
C THR A 20 -4.05 3.46 -11.46
N TYR A 21 -3.15 4.33 -11.92
CA TYR A 21 -2.74 5.56 -11.22
C TYR A 21 -2.90 6.80 -12.12
N PRO A 22 -4.12 7.26 -12.39
CA PRO A 22 -4.39 8.29 -13.40
C PRO A 22 -3.76 9.67 -13.08
N GLY A 23 -3.47 9.94 -11.80
CA GLY A 23 -2.84 11.20 -11.37
C GLY A 23 -1.34 11.31 -11.61
N THR A 24 -0.66 10.21 -12.01
CA THR A 24 0.79 10.23 -12.19
C THR A 24 1.19 10.91 -13.51
N GLY A 25 2.12 11.85 -13.45
CA GLY A 25 2.65 12.55 -14.62
C GLY A 25 3.36 11.59 -15.58
N LYS A 26 3.07 11.72 -16.88
CA LYS A 26 3.65 10.84 -17.92
C LYS A 26 5.19 10.87 -17.93
N ALA A 27 5.79 12.04 -17.75
CA ALA A 27 7.26 12.21 -17.76
C ALA A 27 7.91 11.49 -16.58
N VAL A 28 7.31 11.54 -15.39
CA VAL A 28 7.79 10.82 -14.19
C VAL A 28 7.75 9.33 -14.43
N LEU A 29 6.62 8.80 -14.90
CA LEU A 29 6.47 7.37 -15.21
C LEU A 29 7.47 6.87 -16.24
N LEU A 30 7.73 7.65 -17.28
CA LEU A 30 8.71 7.28 -18.31
C LEU A 30 10.11 7.21 -17.71
N GLY A 31 10.51 8.22 -16.91
CA GLY A 31 11.82 8.24 -16.25
C GLY A 31 12.02 7.05 -15.31
N ASP A 32 11.03 6.77 -14.47
CA ASP A 32 11.07 5.65 -13.51
C ASP A 32 11.12 4.28 -14.21
N LEU A 33 10.29 4.10 -15.24
CA LEU A 33 10.28 2.85 -16.02
C LEU A 33 11.57 2.65 -16.80
N GLU A 34 12.13 3.70 -17.40
CA GLU A 34 13.40 3.64 -18.10
C GLU A 34 14.53 3.28 -17.14
N LEU A 35 14.60 3.92 -15.98
CA LEU A 35 15.60 3.65 -14.95
C LEU A 35 15.49 2.20 -14.46
N MET A 36 14.28 1.73 -14.17
CA MET A 36 14.03 0.35 -13.75
C MET A 36 14.50 -0.65 -14.82
N LEU A 37 14.16 -0.43 -16.06
CA LEU A 37 14.52 -1.34 -17.15
C LEU A 37 16.02 -1.33 -17.44
N ARG A 38 16.68 -0.17 -17.41
CA ARG A 38 18.15 -0.05 -17.50
C ARG A 38 18.83 -0.81 -16.37
N SER A 39 18.29 -0.74 -15.15
CA SER A 39 18.81 -1.47 -14.00
C SER A 39 18.70 -2.98 -14.18
N ILE A 40 17.54 -3.46 -14.63
CA ILE A 40 17.32 -4.90 -14.92
C ILE A 40 18.29 -5.40 -15.98
N VAL A 41 18.48 -4.65 -17.06
CA VAL A 41 19.42 -5.03 -18.14
C VAL A 41 20.87 -5.03 -17.65
N ALA A 42 21.28 -4.05 -16.86
CA ALA A 42 22.61 -3.99 -16.28
C ALA A 42 22.89 -5.22 -15.40
N ILE A 43 22.00 -5.51 -14.46
CA ILE A 43 22.10 -6.67 -13.57
C ILE A 43 22.13 -8.00 -14.36
N ALA A 44 21.26 -8.13 -15.37
CA ALA A 44 21.24 -9.33 -16.22
C ALA A 44 22.54 -9.54 -17.03
N ARG A 45 23.31 -8.47 -17.26
CA ARG A 45 24.62 -8.49 -17.92
C ARG A 45 25.79 -8.59 -16.94
N GLY A 46 25.54 -8.70 -15.64
CA GLY A 46 26.57 -8.68 -14.60
C GLY A 46 27.25 -7.31 -14.45
N GLN A 47 26.58 -6.24 -14.83
CA GLN A 47 27.03 -4.86 -14.71
C GLN A 47 26.38 -4.19 -13.49
N GLU A 48 27.04 -3.16 -12.96
CA GLU A 48 26.44 -2.34 -11.91
C GLU A 48 25.20 -1.59 -12.45
N PRO A 49 24.12 -1.48 -11.66
CA PRO A 49 22.98 -0.67 -12.03
C PRO A 49 23.36 0.82 -12.14
N PRO A 50 22.57 1.65 -12.87
CA PRO A 50 22.82 3.09 -12.95
C PRO A 50 22.96 3.72 -11.56
N ALA A 51 23.89 4.66 -11.41
CA ALA A 51 24.20 5.30 -10.13
C ALA A 51 22.98 5.98 -9.49
N GLU A 52 22.03 6.43 -10.29
CA GLU A 52 20.76 7.03 -9.85
C GLU A 52 19.92 6.11 -8.99
N VAL A 53 20.08 4.78 -9.13
CA VAL A 53 19.36 3.78 -8.33
C VAL A 53 19.91 3.68 -6.91
N GLY A 54 21.20 3.90 -6.73
CA GLY A 54 21.89 3.76 -5.44
C GLY A 54 21.99 5.05 -4.61
N ALA A 55 21.62 6.18 -5.19
CA ALA A 55 22.07 7.48 -4.70
C ALA A 55 21.06 8.26 -3.87
N LEU A 56 19.80 7.81 -3.72
CA LEU A 56 18.85 8.57 -2.92
C LEU A 56 19.07 8.29 -1.43
N SER A 57 19.74 9.21 -0.77
CA SER A 57 19.69 9.28 0.69
C SER A 57 18.26 9.60 1.14
N LEU A 58 17.88 9.13 2.33
CA LEU A 58 16.57 9.42 2.92
C LEU A 58 16.29 10.94 2.96
N GLY A 59 17.33 11.76 3.20
CA GLY A 59 17.23 13.22 3.24
C GLY A 59 16.87 13.83 1.88
N GLU A 60 17.51 13.37 0.82
CA GLU A 60 17.23 13.84 -0.56
C GLU A 60 15.84 13.41 -1.03
N TYR A 61 15.44 12.19 -0.67
CA TYR A 61 14.15 11.64 -0.99
C TYR A 61 13.03 12.35 -0.21
N ALA A 62 13.18 12.55 1.09
CA ALA A 62 12.19 13.22 1.93
C ALA A 62 11.84 14.63 1.42
N GLY A 63 12.83 15.38 0.92
CA GLY A 63 12.60 16.70 0.34
C GLY A 63 11.79 16.72 -0.97
N ARG A 64 11.64 15.59 -1.63
CA ARG A 64 10.88 15.43 -2.88
C ARG A 64 9.49 14.79 -2.67
N MET A 65 9.22 14.31 -1.47
CA MET A 65 7.93 13.70 -1.14
C MET A 65 6.87 14.78 -0.93
N SER A 66 5.78 14.69 -1.66
CA SER A 66 4.57 15.51 -1.42
C SER A 66 3.64 14.89 -0.37
N ALA A 67 3.82 13.62 -0.06
CA ALA A 67 3.00 12.86 0.88
C ALA A 67 3.76 11.63 1.41
N PRO A 68 3.34 11.02 2.52
CA PRO A 68 3.89 9.76 2.98
C PRO A 68 3.75 8.65 1.91
N HIS A 69 4.74 7.77 1.81
CA HIS A 69 4.71 6.62 0.90
C HIS A 69 3.67 5.57 1.25
N ARG A 70 3.35 5.48 2.53
CA ARG A 70 2.43 4.50 3.06
C ARG A 70 1.73 5.05 4.28
N MET A 71 0.47 4.69 4.42
CA MET A 71 -0.29 4.89 5.66
C MET A 71 -0.74 3.55 6.22
N ASP A 72 -0.45 3.32 7.49
CA ASP A 72 -0.99 2.19 8.23
C ASP A 72 -2.30 2.62 8.90
N LEU A 73 -3.39 1.96 8.54
CA LEU A 73 -4.74 2.28 8.95
C LEU A 73 -5.21 1.25 9.98
N MET A 74 -5.31 1.66 11.24
CA MET A 74 -5.80 0.81 12.32
C MET A 74 -7.33 0.72 12.24
N ILE A 75 -7.84 -0.16 11.38
CA ILE A 75 -9.27 -0.31 11.14
C ILE A 75 -10.00 -1.12 12.20
N SER A 76 -9.27 -1.88 13.03
CA SER A 76 -9.81 -2.68 14.11
C SER A 76 -9.11 -2.32 15.43
N ALA A 77 -9.88 -2.07 16.48
CA ALA A 77 -9.34 -1.73 17.78
C ALA A 77 -8.73 -2.95 18.49
N MET A 78 -7.68 -2.71 19.31
CA MET A 78 -7.12 -3.77 20.18
C MET A 78 -8.07 -4.12 21.33
N THR A 79 -8.81 -3.12 21.80
CA THR A 79 -9.78 -3.27 22.88
C THR A 79 -11.12 -2.65 22.48
N ARG A 80 -12.19 -3.25 22.91
CA ARG A 80 -13.55 -2.75 22.74
C ARG A 80 -14.27 -2.86 24.10
N GLU A 81 -14.90 -1.76 24.53
CA GLU A 81 -15.62 -1.71 25.81
C GLU A 81 -14.75 -2.17 27.01
N GLY A 82 -13.51 -1.70 27.04
CA GLY A 82 -12.54 -2.05 28.07
C GLY A 82 -12.04 -3.50 28.07
N ARG A 83 -12.39 -4.29 27.04
CA ARG A 83 -11.99 -5.69 26.89
C ARG A 83 -11.09 -5.90 25.67
N TRP A 84 -10.18 -6.88 25.78
CA TRP A 84 -9.36 -7.30 24.67
C TRP A 84 -10.22 -7.78 23.50
N HIS A 85 -10.10 -7.15 22.34
CA HIS A 85 -10.92 -7.43 21.16
C HIS A 85 -10.22 -8.29 20.11
N CYS A 86 -8.90 -8.14 19.95
CA CYS A 86 -8.15 -8.99 19.02
C CYS A 86 -8.31 -10.48 19.41
N ASN A 87 -8.53 -11.35 18.43
CA ASN A 87 -8.73 -12.80 18.64
C ASN A 87 -7.44 -13.57 18.97
N GLN A 88 -6.31 -12.85 19.17
CA GLN A 88 -5.01 -13.42 19.56
C GLN A 88 -4.29 -12.50 20.55
N LYS A 89 -3.59 -13.10 21.53
CA LYS A 89 -2.75 -12.39 22.50
C LYS A 89 -1.29 -12.76 22.25
N CYS A 90 -0.67 -12.11 21.27
CA CYS A 90 0.74 -12.34 20.95
C CYS A 90 1.63 -11.75 22.04
N LEU A 91 2.64 -12.51 22.49
CA LEU A 91 3.59 -12.06 23.52
C LEU A 91 4.41 -10.83 23.09
N HIS A 92 4.67 -10.71 21.80
CA HIS A 92 5.45 -9.61 21.19
C HIS A 92 4.57 -8.51 20.59
N CYS A 93 3.26 -8.45 20.92
CA CYS A 93 2.37 -7.46 20.33
C CYS A 93 2.72 -6.06 20.83
N TYR A 94 3.16 -5.19 19.92
CA TYR A 94 3.50 -3.79 20.23
C TYR A 94 2.31 -2.98 20.72
N ALA A 95 1.09 -3.39 20.37
CA ALA A 95 -0.15 -2.71 20.72
C ALA A 95 -0.79 -3.25 22.02
N ALA A 96 -0.23 -4.30 22.62
CA ALA A 96 -0.81 -4.96 23.81
C ALA A 96 -0.92 -4.04 25.03
N GLY A 97 -0.07 -3.01 25.14
CA GLY A 97 -0.13 -2.02 26.22
C GLY A 97 -1.09 -0.86 25.96
N GLN A 98 -1.69 -0.76 24.78
CA GLN A 98 -2.59 0.32 24.40
C GLN A 98 -4.04 0.03 24.80
N THR A 99 -4.26 -0.23 26.08
CA THR A 99 -5.59 -0.56 26.62
C THR A 99 -6.52 0.65 26.78
N LEU A 100 -6.04 1.86 26.48
CA LEU A 100 -6.72 3.11 26.80
C LEU A 100 -7.42 3.78 25.60
N GLY A 101 -7.41 3.16 24.43
CA GLY A 101 -8.11 3.70 23.27
C GLY A 101 -9.61 3.38 23.33
N GLU A 102 -10.38 4.14 24.08
CA GLU A 102 -11.85 4.09 24.06
C GLU A 102 -12.46 4.79 22.82
N THR A 103 -11.63 5.14 21.86
CA THR A 103 -12.10 5.78 20.63
C THR A 103 -12.91 4.78 19.82
N PRO A 104 -14.16 5.09 19.47
CA PRO A 104 -14.98 4.25 18.62
C PRO A 104 -14.29 3.98 17.28
N GLU A 105 -14.41 2.77 16.76
CA GLU A 105 -13.97 2.49 15.39
C GLU A 105 -14.76 3.33 14.39
N LEU A 106 -14.08 3.83 13.37
CA LEU A 106 -14.75 4.53 12.28
C LEU A 106 -15.71 3.58 11.54
N THR A 107 -16.82 4.14 11.10
CA THR A 107 -17.78 3.43 10.23
C THR A 107 -17.18 3.17 8.86
N THR A 108 -17.78 2.28 8.07
CA THR A 108 -17.40 2.00 6.69
C THR A 108 -17.35 3.28 5.85
N ASP A 109 -18.35 4.15 5.97
CA ASP A 109 -18.44 5.39 5.21
C ASP A 109 -17.35 6.40 5.62
N GLN A 110 -17.04 6.49 6.90
CA GLN A 110 -15.94 7.34 7.38
C GLN A 110 -14.59 6.83 6.86
N TRP A 111 -14.39 5.52 6.79
CA TRP A 111 -13.20 4.93 6.20
C TRP A 111 -13.12 5.20 4.68
N ARG A 112 -14.24 5.09 3.96
CA ARG A 112 -14.30 5.44 2.53
C ARG A 112 -13.92 6.90 2.29
N GLU A 113 -14.46 7.81 3.11
CA GLU A 113 -14.10 9.23 3.04
C GLU A 113 -12.62 9.47 3.33
N LEU A 114 -12.06 8.77 4.32
CA LEU A 114 -10.62 8.85 4.65
C LEU A 114 -9.77 8.33 3.48
N LEU A 115 -10.10 7.18 2.91
CA LEU A 115 -9.39 6.63 1.75
C LEU A 115 -9.41 7.61 0.57
N GLU A 116 -10.54 8.27 0.30
CA GLU A 116 -10.59 9.29 -0.75
C GLU A 116 -9.70 10.51 -0.43
N LYS A 117 -9.60 10.94 0.82
CA LYS A 117 -8.65 11.98 1.24
C LYS A 117 -7.19 11.55 1.03
N LEU A 118 -6.85 10.30 1.37
CA LEU A 118 -5.51 9.74 1.14
C LEU A 118 -5.18 9.65 -0.36
N ARG A 119 -6.16 9.26 -1.18
CA ARG A 119 -6.03 9.24 -2.64
C ARG A 119 -5.75 10.62 -3.21
N ARG A 120 -6.48 11.65 -2.76
CA ARG A 120 -6.24 13.05 -3.18
C ARG A 120 -4.89 13.58 -2.73
N ALA A 121 -4.39 13.08 -1.60
CA ALA A 121 -3.04 13.39 -1.11
C ALA A 121 -1.93 12.62 -1.86
N ASN A 122 -2.28 11.79 -2.86
CA ASN A 122 -1.35 10.95 -3.64
C ASN A 122 -0.55 9.96 -2.78
N ILE A 123 -1.12 9.44 -1.72
CA ILE A 123 -0.50 8.38 -0.93
C ILE A 123 -0.66 7.06 -1.69
N PRO A 124 0.43 6.41 -2.13
CA PRO A 124 0.31 5.26 -3.04
C PRO A 124 -0.01 3.94 -2.35
N GLN A 125 0.22 3.82 -1.06
CA GLN A 125 0.09 2.56 -0.33
C GLN A 125 -0.69 2.73 0.96
N VAL A 126 -1.57 1.77 1.25
CA VAL A 126 -2.24 1.65 2.54
C VAL A 126 -2.06 0.25 3.11
N THR A 127 -1.95 0.15 4.43
CA THR A 127 -1.94 -1.13 5.14
C THR A 127 -3.10 -1.14 6.12
N PHE A 128 -4.04 -2.03 5.93
CA PHE A 128 -5.07 -2.29 6.93
C PHE A 128 -4.48 -3.14 8.05
N THR A 129 -4.58 -2.63 9.26
CA THR A 129 -4.03 -3.22 10.47
C THR A 129 -4.93 -2.91 11.67
N GLY A 130 -4.42 -3.09 12.87
CA GLY A 130 -5.13 -2.83 14.12
C GLY A 130 -4.91 -3.95 15.12
N GLY A 131 -5.96 -4.34 15.83
CA GLY A 131 -5.98 -5.59 16.58
C GLY A 131 -5.93 -6.77 15.61
N GLU A 132 -7.09 -7.08 15.03
CA GLU A 132 -7.18 -8.05 13.94
C GLU A 132 -8.21 -7.54 12.92
N PRO A 133 -7.78 -7.09 11.74
CA PRO A 133 -8.66 -6.52 10.72
C PRO A 133 -9.78 -7.45 10.23
N THR A 134 -9.53 -8.76 10.21
CA THR A 134 -10.51 -9.76 9.75
C THR A 134 -11.69 -9.95 10.71
N LEU A 135 -11.66 -9.33 11.89
CA LEU A 135 -12.82 -9.25 12.79
C LEU A 135 -13.87 -8.24 12.30
N ARG A 136 -13.50 -7.35 11.38
CA ARG A 136 -14.45 -6.41 10.78
C ARG A 136 -15.27 -7.10 9.68
N PRO A 137 -16.60 -7.11 9.78
CA PRO A 137 -17.44 -7.73 8.76
C PRO A 137 -17.41 -6.98 7.42
N ASP A 138 -17.12 -5.67 7.45
CA ASP A 138 -17.04 -4.78 6.30
C ASP A 138 -15.62 -4.68 5.69
N LEU A 139 -14.67 -5.52 6.14
CA LEU A 139 -13.31 -5.53 5.59
C LEU A 139 -13.27 -5.67 4.04
N PRO A 140 -14.06 -6.56 3.40
CA PRO A 140 -14.07 -6.66 1.94
C PRO A 140 -14.49 -5.36 1.25
N GLU A 141 -15.45 -4.64 1.82
CA GLU A 141 -15.90 -3.34 1.28
C GLU A 141 -14.81 -2.27 1.41
N LEU A 142 -14.03 -2.31 2.48
CA LEU A 142 -12.88 -1.41 2.66
C LEU A 142 -11.74 -1.72 1.69
N VAL A 143 -11.48 -3.01 1.43
CA VAL A 143 -10.48 -3.44 0.44
C VAL A 143 -10.92 -3.02 -0.97
N GLU A 144 -12.20 -3.19 -1.31
CA GLU A 144 -12.77 -2.70 -2.57
C GLU A 144 -12.61 -1.18 -2.71
N ALA A 145 -12.92 -0.42 -1.68
CA ALA A 145 -12.73 1.04 -1.66
C ALA A 145 -11.26 1.46 -1.79
N ALA A 146 -10.33 0.58 -1.45
CA ALA A 146 -8.89 0.82 -1.48
C ALA A 146 -8.20 0.35 -2.78
N GLN A 147 -8.92 -0.06 -3.82
CA GLN A 147 -8.35 -0.60 -5.07
C GLN A 147 -7.40 0.35 -5.82
N TRP A 148 -7.49 1.65 -5.57
CA TRP A 148 -6.55 2.61 -6.12
C TRP A 148 -5.14 2.48 -5.54
N PHE A 149 -5.02 2.00 -4.30
CA PHE A 149 -3.76 1.89 -3.58
C PHE A 149 -3.07 0.54 -3.84
N VAL A 150 -1.77 0.47 -3.55
CA VAL A 150 -1.14 -0.80 -3.20
C VAL A 150 -1.62 -1.15 -1.79
N THR A 151 -2.62 -2.02 -1.70
CA THR A 151 -3.28 -2.37 -0.45
C THR A 151 -2.64 -3.59 0.18
N ARG A 152 -2.33 -3.48 1.46
CA ARG A 152 -1.81 -4.56 2.30
C ARG A 152 -2.76 -4.85 3.45
N LEU A 153 -2.80 -6.10 3.87
CA LEU A 153 -3.54 -6.55 5.04
C LEU A 153 -2.59 -7.22 6.01
N ASN A 154 -2.41 -6.62 7.19
CA ASN A 154 -1.69 -7.26 8.30
C ASN A 154 -2.69 -8.03 9.14
N THR A 155 -2.66 -9.34 9.05
CA THR A 155 -3.58 -10.24 9.76
C THR A 155 -2.82 -11.40 10.39
N ASN A 156 -3.35 -11.93 11.50
CA ASN A 156 -2.86 -13.16 12.08
C ASN A 156 -3.33 -14.43 11.31
N GLY A 157 -4.17 -14.25 10.29
CA GLY A 157 -4.61 -15.29 9.37
C GLY A 157 -5.66 -16.26 9.91
N ARG A 158 -6.05 -16.17 11.19
CA ARG A 158 -6.95 -17.17 11.83
C ARG A 158 -8.35 -17.21 11.24
N LEU A 159 -8.82 -16.12 10.67
CA LEU A 159 -10.13 -15.99 10.04
C LEU A 159 -10.07 -15.97 8.51
N LEU A 160 -8.90 -16.19 7.92
CA LEU A 160 -8.77 -16.32 6.46
C LEU A 160 -9.36 -17.65 6.01
N THR A 161 -10.56 -17.59 5.46
CA THR A 161 -11.20 -18.70 4.78
C THR A 161 -11.05 -18.55 3.27
N PRO A 162 -11.16 -19.63 2.48
CA PRO A 162 -11.18 -19.51 1.02
C PRO A 162 -12.24 -18.54 0.50
N GLU A 163 -13.38 -18.45 1.19
CA GLU A 163 -14.46 -17.51 0.87
C GLU A 163 -14.03 -16.06 1.11
N LEU A 164 -13.47 -15.76 2.28
CA LEU A 164 -12.97 -14.42 2.59
C LEU A 164 -11.86 -14.03 1.60
N CYS A 165 -10.92 -14.93 1.32
CA CYS A 165 -9.87 -14.67 0.33
C CYS A 165 -10.43 -14.29 -1.04
N ARG A 166 -11.45 -15.02 -1.55
CA ARG A 166 -12.10 -14.67 -2.82
C ARG A 166 -12.79 -13.30 -2.82
N ARG A 167 -13.20 -12.82 -1.66
CA ARG A 167 -13.83 -11.48 -1.52
C ARG A 167 -12.80 -10.36 -1.39
N LEU A 168 -11.56 -10.68 -1.02
CA LEU A 168 -10.48 -9.72 -0.85
C LEU A 168 -9.66 -9.54 -2.14
N PHE A 169 -9.78 -10.44 -3.09
CA PHE A 169 -9.07 -10.47 -4.37
C PHE A 169 -10.04 -10.56 -5.57
#